data_7993835c9078784859bf93b67d43d7c2
#
_entry.id   7993835c9078784859bf93b67d43d7c2
#
_cell.length_a   1.000
_cell.length_b   1.000
_cell.length_c   1.000
_cell.angle_alpha   90.00
_cell.angle_beta   90.00
_cell.angle_gamma   90.00
#
_symmetry.space_group_name_H-M   'P 1'
#
loop_
_entity.id
_entity.type
_entity.pdbx_description
1 polymer ?
#
loop_
_entity_poly.entity_id
_entity_poly.type
_entity_poly.pdbx_seq_one_letter_code
_entity_poly.pdbx_strand_id
1 'polypeptide(L)'
;MVFTPNGKHLVAGEWLDGAGTFASAPAHGPAHDFAVGTVELVNRACDAAEEAFWSYGYSSRKERAAFLRAIADEIEARAEAITEIGSQETGLPEARLNGERGRTTGQLRLFADHIEKGDYLDRRVDAALPDRQPAPRQEIRLIQRPVGPVAVFGASNFPLAFSTAGGDTTAAALAAGCPVVVKGHSAHPGTGEIVAEAIDAAIRQTGVHPGVFSLIQGGSRDVGHALVQHPNIKAVGFTGSLAGGRALFDLCAARPEPIPFFGELGSVNPMFLLPEALKARAEALGQGWAGSLTMGAGQFCTNPGIAVVIEGTDADRFTTTATEALAKVAPQTMLTDGIAKAYRDGQERFATRNAVKPLLATESSGRDASPNLFETTGAQFLSDHALGEEVFGPLGLVVRVGSPAEMEELARGFAGQLTATIHMDAGDLETARRLRPVLERKAGRVLVNGFPTGVEVVDSMVHGGPYPASTNFGATSVGTMSIRRFLRPVAYQNMPEDLLPEDFLA
;
A
#
# COMPACT_ATOMS: atom_id res chain seq x y z
N MET A 1 29.05 11.05 7.77
CA MET A 1 28.71 12.41 7.26
C MET A 1 27.20 12.49 7.18
N VAL A 2 26.62 13.57 7.65
CA VAL A 2 25.17 13.81 7.53
C VAL A 2 24.82 13.89 6.05
N PHE A 3 23.82 13.15 5.60
CA PHE A 3 23.31 13.22 4.23
C PHE A 3 22.65 14.59 4.00
N THR A 4 23.03 15.24 2.93
CA THR A 4 22.37 16.48 2.48
C THR A 4 21.81 16.24 1.09
N PRO A 5 20.46 16.31 0.91
CA PRO A 5 19.84 16.14 -0.39
C PRO A 5 20.38 17.15 -1.43
N ASN A 6 20.52 16.72 -2.67
CA ASN A 6 20.84 17.62 -3.78
C ASN A 6 19.59 18.35 -4.30
N GLY A 7 18.40 17.85 -3.95
CA GLY A 7 17.10 18.43 -4.24
C GLY A 7 16.63 18.28 -5.69
N LYS A 8 17.28 17.46 -6.50
CA LYS A 8 17.03 17.36 -7.95
C LYS A 8 16.09 16.19 -8.31
N HIS A 9 15.68 16.17 -9.57
CA HIS A 9 15.04 15.03 -10.20
C HIS A 9 16.08 14.04 -10.70
N LEU A 10 15.80 12.75 -10.62
CA LEU A 10 16.57 11.73 -11.32
C LEU A 10 15.78 11.29 -12.57
N VAL A 11 16.30 11.55 -13.75
CA VAL A 11 15.69 11.12 -15.01
C VAL A 11 16.72 10.37 -15.85
N ALA A 12 16.52 9.07 -16.03
CA ALA A 12 17.38 8.22 -16.84
C ALA A 12 18.88 8.36 -16.49
N GLY A 13 19.22 8.38 -15.20
CA GLY A 13 20.59 8.49 -14.70
C GLY A 13 21.16 9.91 -14.64
N GLU A 14 20.37 10.93 -15.00
CA GLU A 14 20.77 12.34 -14.90
C GLU A 14 20.03 13.06 -13.77
N TRP A 15 20.76 13.83 -12.96
CA TRP A 15 20.19 14.68 -11.92
C TRP A 15 19.91 16.08 -12.47
N LEU A 16 18.61 16.45 -12.53
CA LEU A 16 18.13 17.63 -13.23
C LEU A 16 17.42 18.61 -12.29
N ASP A 17 17.58 19.89 -12.57
CA ASP A 17 16.82 20.95 -11.94
C ASP A 17 15.37 21.00 -12.49
N GLY A 18 14.47 21.69 -11.77
CA GLY A 18 13.07 21.86 -12.15
C GLY A 18 12.68 23.32 -12.38
N ALA A 19 11.38 23.62 -12.41
CA ALA A 19 10.81 24.96 -12.63
C ALA A 19 10.76 25.81 -11.34
N GLY A 20 11.70 25.67 -10.44
CA GLY A 20 11.74 26.30 -9.13
C GLY A 20 11.90 25.26 -8.04
N THR A 21 11.76 25.67 -6.78
CA THR A 21 11.91 24.80 -5.63
C THR A 21 10.73 24.85 -4.68
N PHE A 22 10.58 23.82 -3.88
CA PHE A 22 9.72 23.80 -2.68
C PHE A 22 10.56 23.33 -1.49
N ALA A 23 10.28 23.89 -0.33
CA ALA A 23 10.92 23.45 0.91
C ALA A 23 10.22 22.22 1.46
N SER A 24 11.00 21.23 1.95
CA SER A 24 10.45 20.16 2.77
C SER A 24 9.87 20.70 4.08
N ALA A 25 8.91 19.97 4.67
CA ALA A 25 8.30 20.31 5.95
C ALA A 25 8.61 19.20 6.97
N PRO A 26 9.88 19.11 7.45
CA PRO A 26 10.29 18.03 8.34
C PRO A 26 9.60 18.13 9.72
N ALA A 27 9.47 17.01 10.41
CA ALA A 27 8.99 16.97 11.78
C ALA A 27 9.99 17.62 12.74
N HIS A 28 11.27 17.48 12.45
CA HIS A 28 12.37 18.12 13.18
C HIS A 28 13.61 18.27 12.27
N GLY A 29 14.57 19.05 12.71
CA GLY A 29 15.79 19.30 11.90
C GLY A 29 15.58 20.36 10.81
N PRO A 30 16.55 20.48 9.89
CA PRO A 30 16.51 21.51 8.84
C PRO A 30 15.55 21.15 7.71
N ALA A 31 14.88 22.15 7.14
CA ALA A 31 14.22 22.02 5.86
C ALA A 31 15.25 22.09 4.73
N HIS A 32 15.00 21.34 3.66
CA HIS A 32 15.79 21.34 2.43
C HIS A 32 14.91 21.73 1.24
N ASP A 33 15.54 22.35 0.23
CA ASP A 33 14.88 22.74 -1.00
C ASP A 33 14.95 21.62 -2.04
N PHE A 34 13.80 21.34 -2.68
CA PHE A 34 13.67 20.33 -3.73
C PHE A 34 13.06 20.94 -4.98
N ALA A 35 13.53 20.49 -6.13
CA ALA A 35 13.05 20.94 -7.42
C ALA A 35 11.55 20.61 -7.63
N VAL A 36 10.84 21.52 -8.29
CA VAL A 36 9.45 21.30 -8.71
C VAL A 36 9.43 20.71 -10.10
N GLY A 37 8.85 19.52 -10.24
CA GLY A 37 8.70 18.81 -11.50
C GLY A 37 7.83 19.56 -12.52
N THR A 38 8.11 19.31 -13.79
CA THR A 38 7.36 19.86 -14.92
C THR A 38 6.79 18.76 -15.80
N VAL A 39 5.80 19.10 -16.62
CA VAL A 39 5.25 18.16 -17.62
C VAL A 39 6.33 17.71 -18.61
N GLU A 40 7.28 18.58 -18.95
CA GLU A 40 8.39 18.24 -19.84
C GLU A 40 9.32 17.18 -19.23
N LEU A 41 9.65 17.30 -17.93
CA LEU A 41 10.43 16.28 -17.22
C LEU A 41 9.68 14.95 -17.10
N VAL A 42 8.36 15.00 -16.91
CA VAL A 42 7.52 13.79 -16.94
C VAL A 42 7.59 13.13 -18.31
N ASN A 43 7.42 13.89 -19.39
CA ASN A 43 7.50 13.35 -20.75
C ASN A 43 8.87 12.70 -21.00
N ARG A 44 9.96 13.40 -20.67
CA ARG A 44 11.32 12.87 -20.80
C ARG A 44 11.52 11.57 -20.01
N ALA A 45 11.01 11.49 -18.78
CA ALA A 45 11.10 10.28 -17.95
C ALA A 45 10.30 9.11 -18.54
N CYS A 46 9.10 9.39 -19.04
CA CYS A 46 8.24 8.37 -19.65
C CYS A 46 8.80 7.86 -20.98
N ASP A 47 9.38 8.74 -21.80
CA ASP A 47 10.02 8.36 -23.07
C ASP A 47 11.27 7.50 -22.80
N ALA A 48 12.09 7.88 -21.81
CA ALA A 48 13.25 7.08 -21.40
C ALA A 48 12.84 5.71 -20.82
N ALA A 49 11.72 5.65 -20.10
CA ALA A 49 11.19 4.38 -19.58
C ALA A 49 10.70 3.46 -20.72
N GLU A 50 10.06 4.02 -21.75
CA GLU A 50 9.66 3.25 -22.94
C GLU A 50 10.89 2.74 -23.71
N GLU A 51 11.93 3.55 -23.88
CA GLU A 51 13.19 3.11 -24.49
C GLU A 51 13.82 1.98 -23.67
N ALA A 52 13.90 2.13 -22.35
CA ALA A 52 14.42 1.09 -21.46
C ALA A 52 13.63 -0.22 -21.52
N PHE A 53 12.33 -0.15 -21.74
CA PHE A 53 11.47 -1.33 -21.79
C PHE A 53 11.90 -2.33 -22.86
N TRP A 54 12.36 -1.86 -24.01
CA TRP A 54 12.77 -2.74 -25.12
C TRP A 54 14.02 -3.58 -24.83
N SER A 55 14.84 -3.18 -23.86
CA SER A 55 15.93 -4.01 -23.34
C SER A 55 15.55 -4.69 -22.04
N TYR A 56 15.09 -3.93 -21.04
CA TYR A 56 14.81 -4.42 -19.69
C TYR A 56 13.63 -5.41 -19.62
N GLY A 57 12.55 -5.14 -20.33
CA GLY A 57 11.36 -6.01 -20.40
C GLY A 57 11.61 -7.36 -21.07
N TYR A 58 12.72 -7.47 -21.80
CA TYR A 58 13.17 -8.69 -22.48
C TYR A 58 14.47 -9.23 -21.89
N SER A 59 15.01 -8.64 -20.82
CA SER A 59 16.17 -9.15 -20.10
C SER A 59 15.84 -10.49 -19.42
N SER A 60 16.89 -11.25 -19.11
CA SER A 60 16.73 -12.52 -18.41
C SER A 60 16.27 -12.32 -16.96
N ARG A 61 15.62 -13.32 -16.38
CA ARG A 61 15.23 -13.34 -14.96
C ARG A 61 16.43 -13.13 -14.02
N LYS A 62 17.60 -13.69 -14.40
CA LYS A 62 18.84 -13.54 -13.62
C LYS A 62 19.36 -12.10 -13.60
N GLU A 63 19.32 -11.39 -14.73
CA GLU A 63 19.72 -9.99 -14.80
C GLU A 63 18.80 -9.12 -13.95
N ARG A 64 17.48 -9.31 -14.03
CA ARG A 64 16.52 -8.59 -13.18
C ARG A 64 16.71 -8.92 -11.69
N ALA A 65 16.94 -10.19 -11.35
CA ALA A 65 17.22 -10.60 -9.97
C ALA A 65 18.52 -9.99 -9.44
N ALA A 66 19.56 -9.94 -10.23
CA ALA A 66 20.83 -9.30 -9.87
C ALA A 66 20.62 -7.79 -9.63
N PHE A 67 19.85 -7.11 -10.45
CA PHE A 67 19.53 -5.70 -10.27
C PHE A 67 18.72 -5.45 -8.98
N LEU A 68 17.70 -6.26 -8.68
CA LEU A 68 16.93 -6.14 -7.44
C LEU A 68 17.79 -6.34 -6.18
N ARG A 69 18.72 -7.31 -6.21
CA ARG A 69 19.67 -7.53 -5.12
C ARG A 69 20.64 -6.36 -4.98
N ALA A 70 21.15 -5.81 -6.09
CA ALA A 70 22.01 -4.64 -6.06
C ALA A 70 21.30 -3.42 -5.46
N ILE A 71 20.03 -3.18 -5.78
CA ILE A 71 19.22 -2.12 -5.13
C ILE A 71 19.16 -2.35 -3.61
N ALA A 72 18.89 -3.58 -3.18
CA ALA A 72 18.82 -3.90 -1.75
C ALA A 72 20.16 -3.65 -1.04
N ASP A 73 21.27 -4.03 -1.65
CA ASP A 73 22.61 -3.84 -1.09
C ASP A 73 22.99 -2.35 -1.01
N GLU A 74 22.64 -1.57 -2.04
CA GLU A 74 22.88 -0.12 -2.06
C GLU A 74 22.04 0.65 -1.03
N ILE A 75 20.79 0.19 -0.76
CA ILE A 75 19.96 0.74 0.33
C ILE A 75 20.60 0.42 1.69
N GLU A 76 21.05 -0.80 1.91
CA GLU A 76 21.71 -1.18 3.17
C GLU A 76 23.05 -0.43 3.37
N ALA A 77 23.79 -0.16 2.30
CA ALA A 77 25.02 0.64 2.36
C ALA A 77 24.79 2.09 2.82
N ARG A 78 23.55 2.59 2.69
CA ARG A 78 23.13 3.95 3.10
C ARG A 78 22.28 3.97 4.38
N ALA A 79 22.29 2.89 5.16
CA ALA A 79 21.39 2.65 6.27
C ALA A 79 21.26 3.81 7.27
N GLU A 80 22.38 4.35 7.74
CA GLU A 80 22.41 5.43 8.73
C GLU A 80 21.78 6.72 8.16
N ALA A 81 22.20 7.11 6.96
CA ALA A 81 21.72 8.32 6.31
C ALA A 81 20.23 8.25 5.98
N ILE A 82 19.72 7.09 5.53
CA ILE A 82 18.29 6.86 5.30
C ILE A 82 17.50 6.99 6.60
N THR A 83 18.01 6.40 7.69
CA THR A 83 17.33 6.46 8.99
C THR A 83 17.30 7.89 9.54
N GLU A 84 18.40 8.62 9.43
CA GLU A 84 18.50 10.00 9.89
C GLU A 84 17.55 10.93 9.13
N ILE A 85 17.64 10.98 7.79
CA ILE A 85 16.78 11.86 6.98
C ILE A 85 15.28 11.46 7.09
N GLY A 86 15.00 10.17 7.11
CA GLY A 86 13.63 9.67 7.26
C GLY A 86 13.02 10.04 8.60
N SER A 87 13.77 9.97 9.70
CA SER A 87 13.31 10.41 11.03
C SER A 87 13.07 11.92 11.08
N GLN A 88 13.98 12.71 10.51
CA GLN A 88 13.81 14.17 10.44
C GLN A 88 12.56 14.58 9.67
N GLU A 89 12.33 14.00 8.50
CA GLU A 89 11.20 14.35 7.64
C GLU A 89 9.85 13.92 8.22
N THR A 90 9.79 12.71 8.77
CA THR A 90 8.51 12.07 9.13
C THR A 90 8.18 12.11 10.62
N GLY A 91 9.16 12.30 11.50
CA GLY A 91 9.03 12.12 12.95
C GLY A 91 8.92 10.65 13.38
N LEU A 92 9.08 9.69 12.45
CA LEU A 92 9.06 8.27 12.79
C LEU A 92 10.31 7.90 13.61
N PRO A 93 10.17 7.05 14.65
CA PRO A 93 11.31 6.59 15.43
C PRO A 93 12.33 5.83 14.56
N GLU A 94 13.61 5.97 14.85
CA GLU A 94 14.70 5.28 14.13
C GLU A 94 14.49 3.76 14.08
N ALA A 95 14.08 3.14 15.18
CA ALA A 95 13.78 1.70 15.23
C ALA A 95 12.71 1.29 14.21
N ARG A 96 11.69 2.15 14.00
CA ARG A 96 10.63 1.96 13.00
C ARG A 96 11.21 2.02 11.58
N LEU A 97 12.03 3.01 11.29
CA LEU A 97 12.67 3.18 9.97
C LEU A 97 13.67 2.06 9.67
N ASN A 98 14.44 1.62 10.66
CA ASN A 98 15.33 0.47 10.53
C ASN A 98 14.56 -0.82 10.20
N GLY A 99 13.44 -1.06 10.88
CA GLY A 99 12.55 -2.17 10.57
C GLY A 99 11.97 -2.08 9.16
N GLU A 100 11.56 -0.89 8.75
CA GLU A 100 11.00 -0.65 7.41
C GLU A 100 12.06 -0.80 6.30
N ARG A 101 13.29 -0.35 6.54
CA ARG A 101 14.42 -0.59 5.62
C ARG A 101 14.64 -2.10 5.42
N GLY A 102 14.75 -2.86 6.52
CA GLY A 102 14.89 -4.32 6.45
C GLY A 102 13.73 -5.00 5.71
N ARG A 103 12.49 -4.52 5.89
CA ARG A 103 11.33 -4.98 5.14
C ARG A 103 11.48 -4.66 3.64
N THR A 104 11.91 -3.48 3.28
CA THR A 104 12.08 -3.04 1.89
C THR A 104 13.16 -3.86 1.18
N THR A 105 14.35 -4.01 1.78
CA THR A 105 15.44 -4.78 1.20
C THR A 105 15.14 -6.28 1.19
N GLY A 106 14.47 -6.79 2.23
CA GLY A 106 13.96 -8.16 2.28
C GLY A 106 12.99 -8.46 1.14
N GLN A 107 12.09 -7.54 0.81
CA GLN A 107 11.14 -7.70 -0.28
C GLN A 107 11.80 -7.66 -1.67
N LEU A 108 12.79 -6.79 -1.88
CA LEU A 108 13.59 -6.78 -3.11
C LEU A 108 14.27 -8.14 -3.34
N ARG A 109 14.89 -8.70 -2.30
CA ARG A 109 15.51 -10.03 -2.35
C ARG A 109 14.48 -11.14 -2.55
N LEU A 110 13.32 -11.07 -1.89
CA LEU A 110 12.22 -12.02 -2.08
C LEU A 110 11.75 -12.04 -3.54
N PHE A 111 11.60 -10.88 -4.18
CA PHE A 111 11.26 -10.81 -5.60
C PHE A 111 12.37 -11.34 -6.50
N ALA A 112 13.64 -11.07 -6.19
CA ALA A 112 14.75 -11.65 -6.92
C ALA A 112 14.70 -13.18 -6.92
N ASP A 113 14.50 -13.78 -5.75
CA ASP A 113 14.38 -15.24 -5.59
C ASP A 113 13.11 -15.79 -6.26
N HIS A 114 12.00 -15.04 -6.20
CA HIS A 114 10.74 -15.43 -6.83
C HIS A 114 10.82 -15.46 -8.35
N ILE A 115 11.42 -14.43 -8.96
CA ILE A 115 11.51 -14.39 -10.42
C ILE A 115 12.50 -15.42 -10.98
N GLU A 116 13.56 -15.77 -10.25
CA GLU A 116 14.48 -16.83 -10.66
C GLU A 116 13.80 -18.20 -10.74
N LYS A 117 12.84 -18.50 -9.86
CA LYS A 117 12.02 -19.73 -9.91
C LYS A 117 11.18 -19.81 -11.18
N GLY A 118 10.62 -18.69 -11.64
CA GLY A 118 9.87 -18.59 -12.88
C GLY A 118 8.42 -19.05 -12.83
N ASP A 119 7.89 -19.42 -11.66
CA ASP A 119 6.49 -19.90 -11.51
C ASP A 119 5.47 -18.82 -11.86
N TYR A 120 5.80 -17.54 -11.62
CA TYR A 120 4.94 -16.39 -11.94
C TYR A 120 4.65 -16.24 -13.43
N LEU A 121 5.46 -16.86 -14.28
CA LEU A 121 5.28 -16.84 -15.74
C LEU A 121 4.06 -17.64 -16.19
N ASP A 122 3.50 -18.51 -15.33
CA ASP A 122 2.28 -19.28 -15.61
C ASP A 122 2.30 -19.96 -16.99
N ARG A 123 3.41 -20.64 -17.30
CA ARG A 123 3.63 -21.28 -18.62
C ARG A 123 2.61 -22.38 -18.84
N ARG A 124 1.95 -22.36 -19.99
CA ARG A 124 0.99 -23.38 -20.39
C ARG A 124 1.26 -23.82 -21.83
N VAL A 125 1.06 -25.10 -22.10
CA VAL A 125 1.21 -25.70 -23.42
C VAL A 125 0.03 -26.60 -23.72
N ASP A 126 -0.67 -26.27 -24.78
CA ASP A 126 -1.68 -27.12 -25.40
C ASP A 126 -1.13 -27.66 -26.70
N ALA A 127 -0.79 -28.96 -26.73
CA ALA A 127 -0.26 -29.62 -27.92
C ALA A 127 -1.23 -29.61 -29.11
N ALA A 128 -0.73 -29.64 -30.33
CA ALA A 128 -1.53 -29.79 -31.52
C ALA A 128 -2.34 -31.08 -31.48
N LEU A 129 -3.56 -31.04 -31.99
CA LEU A 129 -4.45 -32.18 -32.18
C LEU A 129 -4.97 -32.15 -33.64
N PRO A 130 -4.16 -32.58 -34.62
CA PRO A 130 -4.49 -32.45 -36.05
C PRO A 130 -5.75 -33.24 -36.45
N ASP A 131 -6.01 -34.36 -35.80
CA ASP A 131 -7.13 -35.25 -36.13
C ASP A 131 -8.39 -34.99 -35.28
N ARG A 132 -8.40 -33.95 -34.43
CA ARG A 132 -9.56 -33.62 -33.57
C ARG A 132 -10.76 -33.23 -34.43
N GLN A 133 -11.96 -33.75 -34.08
CA GLN A 133 -13.24 -33.33 -34.64
C GLN A 133 -13.95 -32.34 -33.72
N PRO A 134 -14.76 -31.40 -34.25
CA PRO A 134 -15.06 -31.12 -35.66
C PRO A 134 -13.97 -30.32 -36.41
N ALA A 135 -12.95 -29.83 -35.69
CA ALA A 135 -11.84 -29.09 -36.30
C ALA A 135 -10.52 -29.42 -35.59
N PRO A 136 -9.40 -29.46 -36.32
CA PRO A 136 -8.07 -29.60 -35.74
C PRO A 136 -7.79 -28.51 -34.69
N ARG A 137 -6.99 -28.83 -33.65
CA ARG A 137 -6.42 -27.86 -32.74
C ARG A 137 -4.96 -27.63 -33.11
N GLN A 138 -4.60 -26.37 -33.23
CA GLN A 138 -3.20 -25.97 -33.39
C GLN A 138 -2.49 -26.00 -32.03
N GLU A 139 -1.16 -26.05 -32.03
CA GLU A 139 -0.39 -25.85 -30.80
C GLU A 139 -0.56 -24.42 -30.30
N ILE A 140 -0.81 -24.26 -29.01
CA ILE A 140 -0.91 -22.95 -28.32
C ILE A 140 -0.03 -23.00 -27.09
N ARG A 141 0.81 -22.00 -26.93
CA ARG A 141 1.67 -21.80 -25.77
C ARG A 141 1.36 -20.43 -25.15
N LEU A 142 1.30 -20.35 -23.82
CA LEU A 142 1.00 -19.11 -23.08
C LEU A 142 2.10 -18.84 -22.08
N ILE A 143 2.45 -17.56 -21.92
CA ILE A 143 3.37 -17.05 -20.90
C ILE A 143 2.95 -15.65 -20.48
N GLN A 144 3.26 -15.27 -19.23
CA GLN A 144 3.10 -13.90 -18.75
C GLN A 144 4.23 -13.01 -19.26
N ARG A 145 3.88 -11.79 -19.74
CA ARG A 145 4.83 -10.79 -20.25
C ARG A 145 4.62 -9.45 -19.54
N PRO A 146 5.68 -8.64 -19.33
CA PRO A 146 5.55 -7.31 -18.75
C PRO A 146 4.65 -6.40 -19.57
N VAL A 147 3.90 -5.54 -18.89
CA VAL A 147 2.93 -4.63 -19.56
C VAL A 147 3.59 -3.41 -20.21
N GLY A 148 4.76 -2.97 -19.73
CA GLY A 148 5.44 -1.75 -20.15
C GLY A 148 5.73 -0.80 -18.97
N PRO A 149 6.09 0.47 -19.20
CA PRO A 149 6.40 1.42 -18.16
C PRO A 149 5.25 1.64 -17.16
N VAL A 150 5.60 1.75 -15.87
CA VAL A 150 4.66 1.89 -14.75
C VAL A 150 4.87 3.21 -14.03
N ALA A 151 3.79 3.95 -13.80
CA ALA A 151 3.80 5.11 -12.90
C ALA A 151 3.61 4.67 -11.45
N VAL A 152 4.40 5.22 -10.53
CA VAL A 152 4.39 4.88 -9.11
C VAL A 152 4.10 6.11 -8.25
N PHE A 153 3.09 6.00 -7.39
CA PHE A 153 2.73 7.01 -6.39
C PHE A 153 2.80 6.35 -5.01
N GLY A 154 3.79 6.74 -4.22
CA GLY A 154 4.02 6.18 -2.90
C GLY A 154 3.17 6.83 -1.81
N ALA A 155 3.13 6.17 -0.65
CA ALA A 155 2.43 6.61 0.55
C ALA A 155 3.32 7.48 1.45
N SER A 156 2.71 8.33 2.27
CA SER A 156 3.43 9.15 3.25
C SER A 156 3.89 8.36 4.48
N ASN A 157 3.10 7.38 4.91
CA ASN A 157 3.28 6.67 6.20
C ASN A 157 4.30 5.52 6.16
N PHE A 158 4.79 5.19 4.97
CA PHE A 158 5.84 4.20 4.75
C PHE A 158 6.85 4.75 3.73
N PRO A 159 7.79 5.61 4.18
CA PRO A 159 8.69 6.34 3.28
C PRO A 159 9.68 5.44 2.52
N LEU A 160 9.84 4.20 2.93
CA LEU A 160 10.68 3.20 2.28
C LEU A 160 9.87 2.10 1.62
N ALA A 161 9.01 1.40 2.38
CA ALA A 161 8.34 0.18 1.92
C ALA A 161 7.24 0.42 0.88
N PHE A 162 6.56 1.57 0.89
CA PHE A 162 5.50 1.94 -0.04
C PHE A 162 5.79 3.25 -0.79
N SER A 163 7.06 3.58 -0.98
CA SER A 163 7.47 4.80 -1.65
C SER A 163 8.44 4.51 -2.82
N THR A 164 9.54 5.22 -2.94
CA THR A 164 10.43 5.27 -4.11
C THR A 164 10.94 3.90 -4.56
N ALA A 165 11.66 3.17 -3.69
CA ALA A 165 12.08 1.79 -3.97
C ALA A 165 11.10 0.79 -3.37
N GLY A 166 9.97 1.29 -2.88
CA GLY A 166 9.02 0.55 -2.09
C GLY A 166 8.74 -0.81 -2.67
N GLY A 167 8.84 -1.78 -1.78
CA GLY A 167 8.80 -3.14 -2.16
C GLY A 167 7.57 -3.52 -2.96
N ASP A 168 6.46 -2.88 -2.69
CA ASP A 168 5.19 -3.39 -3.20
C ASP A 168 4.91 -2.98 -4.65
N THR A 169 5.20 -1.74 -5.04
CA THR A 169 4.95 -1.30 -6.40
C THR A 169 6.21 -1.28 -7.24
N THR A 170 7.23 -0.53 -6.81
CA THR A 170 8.49 -0.39 -7.57
C THR A 170 9.20 -1.74 -7.73
N ALA A 171 9.37 -2.51 -6.62
CA ALA A 171 10.05 -3.79 -6.70
C ALA A 171 9.26 -4.83 -7.53
N ALA A 172 7.92 -4.88 -7.39
CA ALA A 172 7.09 -5.78 -8.19
C ALA A 172 7.10 -5.43 -9.69
N ALA A 173 7.07 -4.13 -10.04
CA ALA A 173 7.15 -3.68 -11.42
C ALA A 173 8.52 -4.00 -12.03
N LEU A 174 9.62 -3.69 -11.32
CA LEU A 174 10.98 -4.03 -11.77
C LEU A 174 11.16 -5.55 -11.90
N ALA A 175 10.66 -6.34 -10.95
CA ALA A 175 10.69 -7.80 -11.01
C ALA A 175 9.96 -8.33 -12.26
N ALA A 176 8.82 -7.75 -12.61
CA ALA A 176 8.07 -8.10 -13.81
C ALA A 176 8.82 -7.77 -15.12
N GLY A 177 9.78 -6.84 -15.08
CA GLY A 177 10.47 -6.31 -16.26
C GLY A 177 9.88 -4.98 -16.74
N CYS A 178 9.19 -4.25 -15.89
CA CYS A 178 8.59 -2.95 -16.20
C CYS A 178 9.47 -1.81 -15.65
N PRO A 179 9.98 -0.90 -16.49
CA PRO A 179 10.56 0.35 -16.05
C PRO A 179 9.57 1.17 -15.23
N VAL A 180 10.06 1.99 -14.29
CA VAL A 180 9.21 2.78 -13.39
C VAL A 180 9.54 4.26 -13.44
N VAL A 181 8.49 5.09 -13.42
CA VAL A 181 8.58 6.53 -13.19
C VAL A 181 7.87 6.84 -11.87
N VAL A 182 8.63 7.21 -10.87
CA VAL A 182 8.14 7.49 -9.52
C VAL A 182 7.84 8.98 -9.37
N LYS A 183 6.64 9.32 -8.94
CA LYS A 183 6.31 10.64 -8.44
C LYS A 183 6.73 10.72 -6.98
N GLY A 184 7.76 11.48 -6.66
CA GLY A 184 8.27 11.66 -5.28
C GLY A 184 7.20 12.22 -4.34
N HIS A 185 7.18 11.74 -3.12
CA HIS A 185 6.22 12.18 -2.10
C HIS A 185 6.76 13.38 -1.33
N SER A 186 5.98 14.46 -1.25
CA SER A 186 6.40 15.72 -0.62
C SER A 186 6.55 15.66 0.91
N ALA A 187 6.06 14.62 1.56
CA ALA A 187 6.23 14.43 3.00
C ALA A 187 7.64 13.97 3.39
N HIS A 188 8.36 13.33 2.45
CA HIS A 188 9.70 12.77 2.70
C HIS A 188 10.54 12.77 1.41
N PRO A 189 10.76 13.95 0.80
CA PRO A 189 11.45 14.06 -0.47
C PRO A 189 12.94 13.69 -0.39
N GLY A 190 13.62 13.96 0.73
CA GLY A 190 15.01 13.59 0.95
C GLY A 190 15.18 12.07 1.14
N THR A 191 14.28 11.43 1.85
CA THR A 191 14.24 9.96 1.94
C THR A 191 14.03 9.34 0.57
N GLY A 192 13.14 9.91 -0.25
CA GLY A 192 12.94 9.48 -1.63
C GLY A 192 14.18 9.64 -2.49
N GLU A 193 14.92 10.74 -2.32
CA GLU A 193 16.15 11.03 -3.07
C GLU A 193 17.28 10.05 -2.74
N ILE A 194 17.58 9.82 -1.46
CA ILE A 194 18.68 8.91 -1.08
C ILE A 194 18.41 7.47 -1.53
N VAL A 195 17.12 7.06 -1.59
CA VAL A 195 16.74 5.76 -2.15
C VAL A 195 16.90 5.77 -3.67
N ALA A 196 16.58 6.88 -4.35
CA ALA A 196 16.83 7.01 -5.79
C ALA A 196 18.34 6.99 -6.12
N GLU A 197 19.21 7.57 -5.27
CA GLU A 197 20.66 7.44 -5.39
C GLU A 197 21.12 5.98 -5.28
N ALA A 198 20.52 5.21 -4.37
CA ALA A 198 20.80 3.79 -4.23
C ALA A 198 20.43 3.01 -5.50
N ILE A 199 19.26 3.31 -6.08
CA ILE A 199 18.81 2.67 -7.33
C ILE A 199 19.74 3.06 -8.50
N ASP A 200 20.10 4.33 -8.60
CA ASP A 200 21.02 4.82 -9.64
C ASP A 200 22.41 4.16 -9.54
N ALA A 201 22.92 3.97 -8.31
CA ALA A 201 24.16 3.21 -8.09
C ALA A 201 24.01 1.74 -8.56
N ALA A 202 22.89 1.09 -8.24
CA ALA A 202 22.61 -0.28 -8.69
C ALA A 202 22.47 -0.37 -10.22
N ILE A 203 21.87 0.62 -10.89
CA ILE A 203 21.80 0.72 -12.35
C ILE A 203 23.22 0.74 -12.94
N ARG A 204 24.10 1.61 -12.41
CA ARG A 204 25.49 1.68 -12.87
C ARG A 204 26.29 0.41 -12.62
N GLN A 205 26.07 -0.24 -11.48
CA GLN A 205 26.73 -1.48 -11.12
C GLN A 205 26.33 -2.65 -12.03
N THR A 206 25.05 -2.76 -12.37
CA THR A 206 24.52 -3.91 -13.14
C THR A 206 24.47 -3.66 -14.64
N GLY A 207 24.64 -2.41 -15.08
CA GLY A 207 24.63 -2.04 -16.51
C GLY A 207 23.25 -2.09 -17.16
N VAL A 208 22.16 -2.14 -16.38
CA VAL A 208 20.80 -2.02 -16.93
C VAL A 208 20.57 -0.63 -17.50
N HIS A 209 19.66 -0.51 -18.47
CA HIS A 209 19.38 0.79 -19.11
C HIS A 209 18.97 1.85 -18.09
N PRO A 210 19.57 3.06 -18.10
CA PRO A 210 19.31 4.09 -17.06
C PRO A 210 17.84 4.56 -17.02
N GLY A 211 17.09 4.47 -18.12
CA GLY A 211 15.66 4.75 -18.18
C GLY A 211 14.77 3.76 -17.43
N VAL A 212 15.34 2.70 -16.83
CA VAL A 212 14.58 1.72 -16.04
C VAL A 212 13.97 2.36 -14.79
N PHE A 213 14.55 3.47 -14.31
CA PHE A 213 14.05 4.18 -13.13
C PHE A 213 14.19 5.70 -13.30
N SER A 214 13.15 6.43 -12.91
CA SER A 214 13.17 7.90 -12.77
C SER A 214 12.38 8.34 -11.54
N LEU A 215 12.85 9.42 -10.88
CA LEU A 215 12.19 10.08 -9.76
C LEU A 215 11.88 11.53 -10.12
N ILE A 216 10.60 11.90 -10.15
CA ILE A 216 10.14 13.29 -10.34
C ILE A 216 9.66 13.84 -9.00
N GLN A 217 10.38 14.82 -8.44
CA GLN A 217 10.03 15.53 -7.21
C GLN A 217 8.92 16.56 -7.45
N GLY A 218 8.31 17.06 -6.38
CA GLY A 218 7.37 18.16 -6.40
C GLY A 218 5.94 17.82 -6.07
N GLY A 219 5.20 18.82 -5.60
CA GLY A 219 3.84 18.70 -5.06
C GLY A 219 2.71 19.08 -6.02
N SER A 220 2.98 19.48 -7.28
CA SER A 220 1.97 19.86 -8.24
C SER A 220 1.10 18.69 -8.68
N ARG A 221 -0.22 18.91 -8.74
CA ARG A 221 -1.17 17.95 -9.32
C ARG A 221 -0.91 17.71 -10.80
N ASP A 222 -0.41 18.72 -11.53
CA ASP A 222 -0.14 18.65 -12.95
C ASP A 222 0.89 17.59 -13.31
N VAL A 223 1.93 17.41 -12.46
CA VAL A 223 2.93 16.36 -12.60
C VAL A 223 2.27 14.98 -12.50
N GLY A 224 1.41 14.80 -11.50
CA GLY A 224 0.69 13.53 -11.32
C GLY A 224 -0.28 13.24 -12.47
N HIS A 225 -1.01 14.26 -12.94
CA HIS A 225 -1.93 14.14 -14.07
C HIS A 225 -1.19 13.84 -15.37
N ALA A 226 -0.11 14.58 -15.66
CA ALA A 226 0.70 14.32 -16.84
C ALA A 226 1.27 12.89 -16.85
N LEU A 227 1.74 12.41 -15.70
CA LEU A 227 2.30 11.07 -15.56
C LEU A 227 1.28 9.98 -15.88
N VAL A 228 0.07 10.04 -15.29
CA VAL A 228 -0.96 9.01 -15.54
C VAL A 228 -1.60 9.11 -16.91
N GLN A 229 -1.51 10.27 -17.57
CA GLN A 229 -2.06 10.50 -18.92
C GLN A 229 -1.03 10.25 -20.03
N HIS A 230 0.26 10.05 -19.69
CA HIS A 230 1.30 9.86 -20.71
C HIS A 230 1.08 8.55 -21.49
N PRO A 231 1.13 8.55 -22.83
CA PRO A 231 0.80 7.38 -23.68
C PRO A 231 1.70 6.17 -23.43
N ASN A 232 2.96 6.40 -23.04
CA ASN A 232 3.93 5.33 -22.77
C ASN A 232 3.69 4.62 -21.44
N ILE A 233 2.97 5.24 -20.48
CA ILE A 233 2.60 4.58 -19.21
C ILE A 233 1.51 3.54 -19.47
N LYS A 234 1.75 2.31 -19.01
CA LYS A 234 0.88 1.14 -19.25
C LYS A 234 0.16 0.61 -18.01
N ALA A 235 0.58 1.03 -16.83
CA ALA A 235 -0.12 0.78 -15.56
C ALA A 235 0.26 1.83 -14.51
N VAL A 236 -0.56 1.97 -13.50
CA VAL A 236 -0.31 2.84 -12.34
C VAL A 236 -0.41 2.04 -11.07
N GLY A 237 0.57 2.19 -10.16
CA GLY A 237 0.49 1.75 -8.78
C GLY A 237 0.42 2.96 -7.85
N PHE A 238 -0.56 2.95 -6.96
CA PHE A 238 -0.86 4.06 -6.05
C PHE A 238 -1.16 3.55 -4.64
N THR A 239 -0.60 4.20 -3.64
CA THR A 239 -1.00 4.03 -2.25
C THR A 239 -1.23 5.40 -1.63
N GLY A 240 -2.43 5.64 -1.08
CA GLY A 240 -2.77 6.93 -0.49
C GLY A 240 -4.26 7.11 -0.23
N SER A 241 -4.71 8.36 -0.09
CA SER A 241 -6.10 8.68 0.24
C SER A 241 -7.09 8.27 -0.86
N LEU A 242 -8.31 7.89 -0.45
CA LEU A 242 -9.41 7.57 -1.36
C LEU A 242 -9.67 8.68 -2.38
N ALA A 243 -9.69 9.94 -1.95
CA ALA A 243 -9.96 11.07 -2.84
C ALA A 243 -8.85 11.24 -3.91
N GLY A 244 -7.57 11.14 -3.50
CA GLY A 244 -6.44 11.25 -4.42
C GLY A 244 -6.38 10.09 -5.41
N GLY A 245 -6.55 8.86 -4.91
CA GLY A 245 -6.54 7.67 -5.74
C GLY A 245 -7.71 7.62 -6.71
N ARG A 246 -8.92 8.01 -6.29
CA ARG A 246 -10.09 8.06 -7.16
C ARG A 246 -9.90 9.05 -8.31
N ALA A 247 -9.35 10.24 -8.03
CA ALA A 247 -9.08 11.22 -9.07
C ALA A 247 -8.12 10.70 -10.16
N LEU A 248 -7.04 10.02 -9.76
CA LEU A 248 -6.09 9.43 -10.72
C LEU A 248 -6.67 8.20 -11.43
N PHE A 249 -7.46 7.39 -10.75
CA PHE A 249 -8.17 6.25 -11.35
C PHE A 249 -9.09 6.71 -12.49
N ASP A 250 -9.88 7.76 -12.24
CA ASP A 250 -10.80 8.31 -13.24
C ASP A 250 -10.04 8.86 -14.46
N LEU A 251 -8.88 9.50 -14.26
CA LEU A 251 -8.01 9.93 -15.36
C LEU A 251 -7.47 8.76 -16.17
N CYS A 252 -7.03 7.67 -15.52
CA CYS A 252 -6.56 6.46 -16.21
C CYS A 252 -7.66 5.81 -17.05
N ALA A 253 -8.88 5.76 -16.53
CA ALA A 253 -10.05 5.18 -17.21
C ALA A 253 -10.52 6.06 -18.39
N ALA A 254 -10.35 7.39 -18.30
CA ALA A 254 -10.78 8.35 -19.31
C ALA A 254 -9.77 8.54 -20.47
N ARG A 255 -8.59 7.89 -20.42
CA ARG A 255 -7.60 7.95 -21.49
C ARG A 255 -8.16 7.41 -22.81
N PRO A 256 -7.66 7.88 -23.99
CA PRO A 256 -7.97 7.23 -25.29
C PRO A 256 -7.62 5.73 -25.31
N GLU A 257 -6.52 5.35 -24.64
CA GLU A 257 -6.13 3.97 -24.31
C GLU A 257 -6.19 3.81 -22.79
N PRO A 258 -7.30 3.30 -22.21
CA PRO A 258 -7.42 3.10 -20.77
C PRO A 258 -6.36 2.14 -20.25
N ILE A 259 -5.82 2.43 -19.07
CA ILE A 259 -4.81 1.59 -18.42
C ILE A 259 -5.27 1.14 -17.04
N PRO A 260 -4.77 -0.02 -16.56
CA PRO A 260 -5.06 -0.47 -15.20
C PRO A 260 -4.46 0.48 -14.15
N PHE A 261 -5.26 0.75 -13.13
CA PHE A 261 -4.87 1.52 -11.95
C PHE A 261 -5.00 0.62 -10.72
N PHE A 262 -3.88 0.33 -10.09
CA PHE A 262 -3.79 -0.49 -8.88
C PHE A 262 -3.63 0.42 -7.66
N GLY A 263 -4.76 0.92 -7.18
CA GLY A 263 -4.82 1.81 -6.03
C GLY A 263 -5.15 1.05 -4.76
N GLU A 264 -4.34 1.25 -3.71
CA GLU A 264 -4.67 0.96 -2.33
C GLU A 264 -5.07 2.28 -1.68
N LEU A 265 -6.30 2.33 -1.12
CA LEU A 265 -6.94 3.57 -0.73
C LEU A 265 -7.22 3.60 0.78
N GLY A 266 -8.48 3.64 1.22
CA GLY A 266 -8.86 3.74 2.61
C GLY A 266 -9.52 2.48 3.17
N SER A 267 -9.32 2.21 4.47
CA SER A 267 -9.95 1.09 5.18
C SER A 267 -10.14 1.41 6.65
N VAL A 268 -11.24 0.95 7.25
CA VAL A 268 -11.49 1.05 8.70
C VAL A 268 -11.19 -0.24 9.44
N ASN A 269 -10.92 -1.32 8.73
CA ASN A 269 -10.43 -2.60 9.26
C ASN A 269 -11.25 -3.14 10.45
N PRO A 270 -12.54 -3.40 10.28
CA PRO A 270 -13.43 -3.73 11.37
C PRO A 270 -13.05 -5.02 12.09
N MET A 271 -13.19 -5.01 13.42
CA MET A 271 -13.02 -6.17 14.27
C MET A 271 -14.38 -6.58 14.85
N PHE A 272 -14.69 -7.85 14.81
CA PHE A 272 -15.91 -8.46 15.34
C PHE A 272 -15.53 -9.29 16.56
N LEU A 273 -15.93 -8.84 17.76
CA LEU A 273 -15.60 -9.48 19.02
C LEU A 273 -16.78 -10.32 19.47
N LEU A 274 -16.64 -11.64 19.45
CA LEU A 274 -17.71 -12.58 19.73
C LEU A 274 -17.86 -12.84 21.24
N PRO A 275 -19.05 -13.29 21.70
CA PRO A 275 -19.41 -13.34 23.11
C PRO A 275 -18.45 -14.16 24.00
N GLU A 276 -18.05 -15.38 23.59
CA GLU A 276 -17.20 -16.22 24.42
C GLU A 276 -15.76 -15.68 24.48
N ALA A 277 -15.26 -15.05 23.40
CA ALA A 277 -13.99 -14.35 23.43
C ALA A 277 -14.02 -13.14 24.37
N LEU A 278 -15.08 -12.34 24.34
CA LEU A 278 -15.27 -11.22 25.27
C LEU A 278 -15.39 -11.70 26.71
N LYS A 279 -16.16 -12.75 26.97
CA LYS A 279 -16.29 -13.35 28.30
C LYS A 279 -14.95 -13.80 28.88
N ALA A 280 -14.11 -14.44 28.07
CA ALA A 280 -12.84 -14.99 28.50
C ALA A 280 -11.73 -13.95 28.67
N ARG A 281 -11.68 -12.90 27.82
CA ARG A 281 -10.52 -12.01 27.71
C ARG A 281 -10.83 -10.57 27.28
N ALA A 282 -11.97 -10.02 27.73
CA ALA A 282 -12.39 -8.66 27.39
C ALA A 282 -11.31 -7.61 27.66
N GLU A 283 -10.66 -7.68 28.84
CA GLU A 283 -9.60 -6.75 29.24
C GLU A 283 -8.37 -6.84 28.33
N ALA A 284 -7.92 -8.06 28.02
CA ALA A 284 -6.77 -8.28 27.13
C ALA A 284 -7.06 -7.78 25.71
N LEU A 285 -8.28 -7.99 25.23
CA LEU A 285 -8.74 -7.48 23.93
C LEU A 285 -8.82 -5.94 23.93
N GLY A 286 -9.32 -5.32 24.99
CA GLY A 286 -9.36 -3.85 25.13
C GLY A 286 -7.96 -3.22 25.13
N GLN A 287 -7.04 -3.78 25.89
CA GLN A 287 -5.63 -3.35 25.91
C GLN A 287 -4.94 -3.55 24.55
N GLY A 288 -5.14 -4.73 23.95
CA GLY A 288 -4.56 -5.06 22.64
C GLY A 288 -5.08 -4.15 21.52
N TRP A 289 -6.38 -3.85 21.54
CA TRP A 289 -6.97 -2.91 20.58
C TRP A 289 -6.40 -1.50 20.75
N ALA A 290 -6.31 -0.99 21.97
CA ALA A 290 -5.71 0.31 22.24
C ALA A 290 -4.27 0.41 21.71
N GLY A 291 -3.45 -0.63 21.94
CA GLY A 291 -2.08 -0.71 21.41
C GLY A 291 -2.02 -0.73 19.89
N SER A 292 -2.91 -1.50 19.24
CA SER A 292 -2.99 -1.59 17.78
C SER A 292 -3.49 -0.29 17.14
N LEU A 293 -4.52 0.32 17.72
CA LEU A 293 -5.13 1.57 17.27
C LEU A 293 -4.18 2.77 17.32
N THR A 294 -3.27 2.79 18.30
CA THR A 294 -2.36 3.91 18.53
C THR A 294 -0.96 3.72 17.97
N MET A 295 -0.67 2.56 17.40
CA MET A 295 0.63 2.27 16.81
C MET A 295 0.97 3.30 15.71
N GLY A 296 2.12 3.98 15.85
CA GLY A 296 2.55 5.01 14.90
C GLY A 296 1.54 6.15 14.71
N ALA A 297 0.95 6.62 15.81
CA ALA A 297 -0.14 7.61 15.80
C ALA A 297 -1.37 7.16 15.00
N GLY A 298 -1.63 5.85 14.92
CA GLY A 298 -2.74 5.28 14.14
C GLY A 298 -2.58 5.40 12.63
N GLN A 299 -1.40 5.74 12.13
CA GLN A 299 -1.15 6.01 10.71
C GLN A 299 -0.75 4.74 9.94
N PHE A 300 -1.58 3.71 10.04
CA PHE A 300 -1.46 2.46 9.29
C PHE A 300 -2.71 2.23 8.44
N CYS A 301 -2.52 1.80 7.19
CA CYS A 301 -3.62 1.41 6.31
C CYS A 301 -4.48 0.27 6.90
N THR A 302 -3.90 -0.55 7.78
CA THR A 302 -4.58 -1.62 8.50
C THR A 302 -4.93 -1.25 9.95
N ASN A 303 -5.02 0.04 10.29
CA ASN A 303 -5.43 0.49 11.61
C ASN A 303 -6.88 0.02 11.94
N PRO A 304 -7.13 -0.72 13.05
CA PRO A 304 -8.46 -1.22 13.39
C PRO A 304 -9.35 -0.13 14.00
N GLY A 305 -9.90 0.74 13.16
CA GLY A 305 -10.70 1.89 13.59
C GLY A 305 -12.07 1.53 14.17
N ILE A 306 -12.60 0.33 13.91
CA ILE A 306 -13.95 -0.07 14.36
C ILE A 306 -13.92 -1.41 15.08
N ALA A 307 -14.52 -1.43 16.30
CA ALA A 307 -14.78 -2.64 17.07
C ALA A 307 -16.29 -2.88 17.19
N VAL A 308 -16.80 -4.01 16.68
CA VAL A 308 -18.20 -4.42 16.76
C VAL A 308 -18.36 -5.42 17.90
N VAL A 309 -19.24 -5.12 18.84
CA VAL A 309 -19.50 -5.93 20.06
C VAL A 309 -20.98 -6.18 20.24
N ILE A 310 -21.34 -7.36 20.75
CA ILE A 310 -22.72 -7.60 21.23
C ILE A 310 -22.87 -7.01 22.61
N GLU A 311 -23.94 -6.26 22.85
CA GLU A 311 -24.23 -5.60 24.12
C GLU A 311 -24.19 -6.56 25.32
N GLY A 312 -23.71 -6.09 26.46
CA GLY A 312 -23.64 -6.85 27.72
C GLY A 312 -22.40 -6.48 28.55
N THR A 313 -22.35 -7.04 29.76
CA THR A 313 -21.32 -6.73 30.76
C THR A 313 -19.90 -6.97 30.24
N ASP A 314 -19.70 -7.99 29.39
CA ASP A 314 -18.37 -8.32 28.85
C ASP A 314 -17.93 -7.27 27.81
N ALA A 315 -18.88 -6.76 26.99
CA ALA A 315 -18.63 -5.63 26.10
C ALA A 315 -18.34 -4.34 26.87
N ASP A 316 -18.98 -4.15 28.03
CA ASP A 316 -18.70 -2.98 28.91
C ASP A 316 -17.27 -3.06 29.47
N ARG A 317 -16.83 -4.25 29.93
CA ARG A 317 -15.44 -4.48 30.41
C ARG A 317 -14.42 -4.17 29.30
N PHE A 318 -14.65 -4.70 28.08
CA PHE A 318 -13.81 -4.40 26.92
C PHE A 318 -13.71 -2.90 26.66
N THR A 319 -14.87 -2.23 26.56
CA THR A 319 -14.95 -0.80 26.23
C THR A 319 -14.29 0.07 27.32
N THR A 320 -14.54 -0.25 28.60
CA THR A 320 -13.91 0.44 29.73
C THR A 320 -12.40 0.30 29.69
N THR A 321 -11.90 -0.93 29.53
CA THR A 321 -10.46 -1.20 29.48
C THR A 321 -9.78 -0.52 28.28
N ALA A 322 -10.42 -0.53 27.10
CA ALA A 322 -9.91 0.17 25.92
C ALA A 322 -9.82 1.67 26.18
N THR A 323 -10.87 2.27 26.79
CA THR A 323 -10.91 3.70 27.14
C THR A 323 -9.78 4.07 28.12
N GLU A 324 -9.61 3.29 29.18
CA GLU A 324 -8.55 3.50 30.19
C GLU A 324 -7.14 3.33 29.62
N ALA A 325 -6.95 2.37 28.69
CA ALA A 325 -5.68 2.16 28.03
C ALA A 325 -5.34 3.31 27.07
N LEU A 326 -6.30 3.75 26.27
CA LEU A 326 -6.14 4.91 25.37
C LEU A 326 -5.87 6.21 26.10
N ALA A 327 -6.51 6.44 27.25
CA ALA A 327 -6.30 7.63 28.06
C ALA A 327 -4.86 7.76 28.60
N LYS A 328 -4.09 6.67 28.64
CA LYS A 328 -2.69 6.66 29.09
C LYS A 328 -1.68 6.88 27.96
N VAL A 329 -2.14 6.89 26.70
CA VAL A 329 -1.26 7.09 25.55
C VAL A 329 -0.96 8.57 25.39
N ALA A 330 0.32 8.92 25.42
CA ALA A 330 0.77 10.28 25.18
C ALA A 330 0.49 10.71 23.73
N PRO A 331 0.33 12.03 23.47
CA PRO A 331 0.26 12.55 22.11
C PRO A 331 1.46 12.08 21.27
N GLN A 332 1.22 11.75 20.01
CA GLN A 332 2.25 11.30 19.06
C GLN A 332 2.27 12.22 17.84
N THR A 333 3.47 12.51 17.35
CA THR A 333 3.64 13.38 16.17
C THR A 333 3.19 12.68 14.90
N MET A 334 2.33 13.34 14.14
CA MET A 334 1.88 12.86 12.83
C MET A 334 2.85 13.25 11.71
N LEU A 335 2.80 12.52 10.61
CA LEU A 335 3.73 12.62 9.48
C LEU A 335 3.78 14.02 8.83
N THR A 336 2.64 14.69 8.72
CA THR A 336 2.53 16.02 8.11
C THR A 336 1.47 16.87 8.78
N ASP A 337 1.58 18.19 8.65
CA ASP A 337 0.55 19.13 9.12
C ASP A 337 -0.80 18.87 8.47
N GLY A 338 -0.80 18.49 7.18
CA GLY A 338 -2.02 18.16 6.44
C GLY A 338 -2.73 16.93 6.99
N ILE A 339 -1.99 15.87 7.35
CA ILE A 339 -2.55 14.67 7.98
C ILE A 339 -3.06 15.00 9.39
N ALA A 340 -2.29 15.75 10.18
CA ALA A 340 -2.70 16.17 11.51
C ALA A 340 -4.00 17.02 11.47
N LYS A 341 -4.10 17.92 10.50
CA LYS A 341 -5.33 18.68 10.28
C LYS A 341 -6.50 17.77 9.88
N ALA A 342 -6.30 16.85 8.95
CA ALA A 342 -7.35 15.92 8.53
C ALA A 342 -7.82 15.01 9.68
N TYR A 343 -6.92 14.61 10.58
CA TYR A 343 -7.27 13.89 11.80
C TYR A 343 -8.18 14.72 12.71
N ARG A 344 -7.82 15.98 13.00
CA ARG A 344 -8.65 16.90 13.82
C ARG A 344 -10.01 17.16 13.18
N ASP A 345 -10.06 17.41 11.88
CA ASP A 345 -11.32 17.58 11.12
C ASP A 345 -12.20 16.31 11.23
N GLY A 346 -11.57 15.12 11.18
CA GLY A 346 -12.25 13.84 11.38
C GLY A 346 -12.79 13.67 12.82
N GLN A 347 -11.98 14.00 13.81
CA GLN A 347 -12.36 13.98 15.22
C GLN A 347 -13.57 14.89 15.48
N GLU A 348 -13.57 16.13 14.98
CA GLU A 348 -14.67 17.07 15.10
C GLU A 348 -15.95 16.55 14.45
N ARG A 349 -15.83 15.94 13.24
CA ARG A 349 -16.98 15.31 12.56
C ARG A 349 -17.64 14.23 13.41
N PHE A 350 -16.86 13.42 14.12
CA PHE A 350 -17.42 12.41 15.03
C PHE A 350 -18.04 13.05 16.27
N ALA A 351 -17.34 13.98 16.91
CA ALA A 351 -17.79 14.62 18.16
C ALA A 351 -19.11 15.44 18.01
N THR A 352 -19.37 15.96 16.82
CA THR A 352 -20.57 16.78 16.54
C THR A 352 -21.80 15.97 16.13
N ARG A 353 -21.68 14.64 15.96
CA ARG A 353 -22.81 13.78 15.54
C ARG A 353 -23.66 13.37 16.74
N ASN A 354 -24.95 13.61 16.67
CA ASN A 354 -25.92 13.21 17.70
C ASN A 354 -26.01 11.69 17.90
N ALA A 355 -25.63 10.92 16.88
CA ALA A 355 -25.67 9.45 16.89
C ALA A 355 -24.44 8.81 17.59
N VAL A 356 -23.50 9.62 18.06
CA VAL A 356 -22.20 9.15 18.56
C VAL A 356 -21.97 9.69 19.98
N LYS A 357 -21.64 8.78 20.90
CA LYS A 357 -21.31 9.12 22.29
C LYS A 357 -19.78 9.12 22.45
N PRO A 358 -19.15 10.20 22.92
CA PRO A 358 -17.75 10.19 23.27
C PRO A 358 -17.50 9.35 24.53
N LEU A 359 -16.53 8.44 24.44
CA LEU A 359 -16.00 7.66 25.57
C LEU A 359 -14.67 8.25 26.06
N LEU A 360 -13.85 8.68 25.11
CA LEU A 360 -12.63 9.45 25.35
C LEU A 360 -12.58 10.57 24.30
N ALA A 361 -12.62 11.81 24.77
CA ALA A 361 -12.46 12.99 23.95
C ALA A 361 -11.20 13.74 24.40
N THR A 362 -10.21 13.82 23.54
CA THR A 362 -8.94 14.51 23.79
C THR A 362 -8.75 15.61 22.75
N GLU A 363 -7.99 16.63 23.11
CA GLU A 363 -7.59 17.67 22.18
C GLU A 363 -6.25 17.33 21.54
N SER A 364 -6.11 17.66 20.26
CA SER A 364 -4.88 17.55 19.49
C SER A 364 -4.50 18.91 18.96
N SER A 365 -3.23 19.28 19.02
CA SER A 365 -2.74 20.57 18.56
C SER A 365 -1.48 20.43 17.70
N GLY A 366 -1.26 21.40 16.81
CA GLY A 366 -0.11 21.38 15.93
C GLY A 366 -0.05 20.10 15.11
N ARG A 367 1.07 19.41 15.19
CA ARG A 367 1.34 18.14 14.48
C ARG A 367 1.09 16.90 15.35
N ASP A 368 0.68 17.07 16.61
CA ASP A 368 0.43 15.95 17.50
C ASP A 368 -1.01 15.43 17.39
N ALA A 369 -1.18 14.13 17.58
CA ALA A 369 -2.47 13.46 17.68
C ALA A 369 -2.57 12.69 19.00
N SER A 370 -3.67 12.92 19.70
CA SER A 370 -4.07 12.18 20.90
C SER A 370 -5.20 11.20 20.56
N PRO A 371 -5.28 10.02 21.23
CA PRO A 371 -6.32 9.05 20.94
C PRO A 371 -7.72 9.56 21.25
N ASN A 372 -8.70 9.17 20.45
CA ASN A 372 -10.12 9.40 20.68
C ASN A 372 -10.90 8.10 20.55
N LEU A 373 -11.94 7.95 21.36
CA LEU A 373 -12.83 6.80 21.33
C LEU A 373 -14.28 7.23 21.41
N PHE A 374 -15.07 6.69 20.49
CA PHE A 374 -16.50 6.95 20.40
C PHE A 374 -17.29 5.63 20.44
N GLU A 375 -18.60 5.75 20.72
CA GLU A 375 -19.54 4.64 20.77
C GLU A 375 -20.81 4.98 19.99
N THR A 376 -21.36 4.01 19.27
CA THR A 376 -22.65 4.12 18.59
C THR A 376 -23.39 2.79 18.58
N THR A 377 -24.66 2.75 18.16
CA THR A 377 -25.41 1.53 17.97
C THR A 377 -25.31 1.03 16.53
N GLY A 378 -25.56 -0.29 16.30
CA GLY A 378 -25.58 -0.87 14.94
C GLY A 378 -26.58 -0.17 14.02
N ALA A 379 -27.78 0.14 14.53
CA ALA A 379 -28.81 0.86 13.77
C ALA A 379 -28.37 2.25 13.31
N GLN A 380 -27.71 3.01 14.20
CA GLN A 380 -27.16 4.34 13.89
C GLN A 380 -26.02 4.24 12.88
N PHE A 381 -25.11 3.28 13.04
CA PHE A 381 -24.02 3.03 12.09
C PHE A 381 -24.52 2.72 10.69
N LEU A 382 -25.54 1.87 10.55
CA LEU A 382 -26.14 1.52 9.25
C LEU A 382 -26.89 2.69 8.61
N SER A 383 -27.43 3.62 9.41
CA SER A 383 -28.16 4.79 8.89
C SER A 383 -27.25 5.97 8.51
N ASP A 384 -26.00 6.02 9.00
CA ASP A 384 -25.03 7.09 8.75
C ASP A 384 -23.73 6.51 8.18
N HIS A 385 -23.65 6.43 6.86
CA HIS A 385 -22.48 5.87 6.16
C HIS A 385 -21.16 6.60 6.48
N ALA A 386 -21.21 7.85 6.93
CA ALA A 386 -19.98 8.59 7.26
C ALA A 386 -19.32 8.10 8.56
N LEU A 387 -20.00 7.28 9.38
CA LEU A 387 -19.38 6.58 10.52
C LEU A 387 -18.45 5.44 10.09
N GLY A 388 -18.60 4.96 8.86
CA GLY A 388 -17.73 3.97 8.24
C GLY A 388 -16.60 4.56 7.39
N GLU A 389 -16.44 5.89 7.35
CA GLU A 389 -15.33 6.55 6.67
C GLU A 389 -14.06 6.54 7.52
N GLU A 390 -12.92 6.36 6.88
CA GLU A 390 -11.62 6.37 7.53
C GLU A 390 -11.30 7.75 8.13
N VAL A 391 -10.86 7.76 9.38
CA VAL A 391 -10.16 8.89 10.00
C VAL A 391 -8.73 8.45 10.27
N PHE A 392 -7.81 8.87 9.42
CA PHE A 392 -6.42 8.42 9.48
C PHE A 392 -5.70 8.98 10.70
N GLY A 393 -5.59 8.14 11.73
CA GLY A 393 -5.07 8.52 13.04
C GLY A 393 -5.64 7.62 14.15
N PRO A 394 -5.33 7.93 15.44
CA PRO A 394 -5.70 7.09 16.58
C PRO A 394 -7.15 7.34 17.05
N LEU A 395 -8.14 7.18 16.14
CA LEU A 395 -9.57 7.31 16.45
C LEU A 395 -10.26 5.95 16.34
N GLY A 396 -10.93 5.54 17.41
CA GLY A 396 -11.69 4.29 17.47
C GLY A 396 -13.20 4.54 17.61
N LEU A 397 -13.99 3.64 17.03
CA LEU A 397 -15.45 3.56 17.18
C LEU A 397 -15.86 2.18 17.68
N VAL A 398 -16.55 2.12 18.81
CA VAL A 398 -17.26 0.92 19.27
C VAL A 398 -18.66 0.93 18.70
N VAL A 399 -19.04 -0.13 17.99
CA VAL A 399 -20.40 -0.31 17.47
C VAL A 399 -21.07 -1.43 18.25
N ARG A 400 -22.12 -1.07 19.00
CA ARG A 400 -22.90 -2.03 19.80
C ARG A 400 -24.07 -2.58 19.00
N VAL A 401 -24.22 -3.89 19.03
CA VAL A 401 -25.33 -4.63 18.41
C VAL A 401 -26.02 -5.52 19.44
N GLY A 402 -27.32 -5.77 19.27
CA GLY A 402 -28.12 -6.54 20.22
C GLY A 402 -28.02 -8.06 20.03
N SER A 403 -27.50 -8.55 18.90
CA SER A 403 -27.47 -9.98 18.60
C SER A 403 -26.42 -10.36 17.54
N PRO A 404 -26.08 -11.68 17.45
CA PRO A 404 -25.23 -12.17 16.36
C PRO A 404 -25.84 -11.94 14.96
N ALA A 405 -27.16 -11.92 14.84
CA ALA A 405 -27.84 -11.65 13.56
C ALA A 405 -27.65 -10.18 13.14
N GLU A 406 -27.80 -9.24 14.05
CA GLU A 406 -27.55 -7.82 13.80
C GLU A 406 -26.06 -7.58 13.49
N MET A 407 -25.13 -8.28 14.16
CA MET A 407 -23.70 -8.23 13.83
C MET A 407 -23.43 -8.68 12.39
N GLU A 408 -24.10 -9.75 11.93
CA GLU A 408 -23.98 -10.23 10.56
C GLU A 408 -24.56 -9.21 9.55
N GLU A 409 -25.72 -8.60 9.86
CA GLU A 409 -26.31 -7.55 9.04
C GLU A 409 -25.38 -6.35 8.93
N LEU A 410 -24.83 -5.90 10.05
CA LEU A 410 -23.86 -4.81 10.09
C LEU A 410 -22.61 -5.16 9.27
N ALA A 411 -22.09 -6.39 9.37
CA ALA A 411 -20.97 -6.85 8.56
C ALA A 411 -21.25 -6.77 7.05
N ARG A 412 -22.50 -7.07 6.63
CA ARG A 412 -22.96 -6.90 5.23
C ARG A 412 -23.01 -5.44 4.80
N GLY A 413 -23.24 -4.51 5.73
CA GLY A 413 -23.32 -3.07 5.50
C GLY A 413 -21.96 -2.39 5.26
N PHE A 414 -20.85 -2.98 5.70
CA PHE A 414 -19.53 -2.38 5.45
C PHE A 414 -19.23 -2.30 3.95
N ALA A 415 -18.55 -1.22 3.56
CA ALA A 415 -17.87 -1.13 2.27
C ALA A 415 -16.69 -2.12 2.21
N GLY A 416 -15.94 -2.14 1.10
CA GLY A 416 -14.74 -2.97 0.97
C GLY A 416 -13.64 -2.54 1.94
N GLN A 417 -12.89 -3.50 2.48
CA GLN A 417 -11.88 -3.34 3.52
C GLN A 417 -10.57 -4.03 3.12
N LEU A 418 -9.44 -3.56 3.64
CA LEU A 418 -8.17 -4.30 3.56
C LEU A 418 -8.21 -5.52 4.46
N THR A 419 -8.71 -5.35 5.69
CA THR A 419 -8.79 -6.45 6.66
C THR A 419 -10.14 -6.48 7.37
N ALA A 420 -10.52 -7.68 7.83
CA ALA A 420 -11.57 -7.88 8.82
C ALA A 420 -11.09 -8.93 9.82
N THR A 421 -11.33 -8.68 11.12
CA THR A 421 -10.87 -9.57 12.19
C THR A 421 -12.04 -10.15 12.96
N ILE A 422 -11.99 -11.44 13.28
CA ILE A 422 -12.91 -12.10 14.23
C ILE A 422 -12.11 -12.44 15.49
N HIS A 423 -12.49 -11.91 16.64
CA HIS A 423 -12.04 -12.40 17.94
C HIS A 423 -13.06 -13.41 18.47
N MET A 424 -12.64 -14.65 18.62
CA MET A 424 -13.51 -15.78 18.97
C MET A 424 -12.81 -16.78 19.90
N ASP A 425 -13.61 -17.53 20.65
CA ASP A 425 -13.21 -18.75 21.34
C ASP A 425 -14.07 -19.94 20.83
N ALA A 426 -13.81 -21.15 21.35
CA ALA A 426 -14.40 -22.37 20.81
C ALA A 426 -15.95 -22.35 20.76
N GLY A 427 -16.60 -21.71 21.74
CA GLY A 427 -18.06 -21.57 21.79
C GLY A 427 -18.64 -20.62 20.73
N ASP A 428 -17.82 -19.79 20.12
CA ASP A 428 -18.25 -18.82 19.10
C ASP A 428 -18.25 -19.40 17.67
N LEU A 429 -17.82 -20.65 17.48
CA LEU A 429 -17.53 -21.24 16.18
C LEU A 429 -18.70 -21.12 15.19
N GLU A 430 -19.94 -21.30 15.65
CA GLU A 430 -21.13 -21.22 14.80
C GLU A 430 -21.38 -19.79 14.28
N THR A 431 -21.21 -18.78 15.12
CA THR A 431 -21.32 -17.37 14.74
C THR A 431 -20.18 -16.99 13.78
N ALA A 432 -18.95 -17.43 14.05
CA ALA A 432 -17.82 -17.20 13.17
C ALA A 432 -18.00 -17.84 11.79
N ARG A 433 -18.57 -19.04 11.72
CA ARG A 433 -18.92 -19.72 10.44
C ARG A 433 -19.92 -18.92 9.59
N ARG A 434 -20.85 -18.22 10.22
CA ARG A 434 -21.82 -17.37 9.49
C ARG A 434 -21.19 -16.04 9.06
N LEU A 435 -20.33 -15.45 9.88
CA LEU A 435 -19.63 -14.20 9.54
C LEU A 435 -18.60 -14.39 8.43
N ARG A 436 -17.84 -15.49 8.44
CA ARG A 436 -16.75 -15.73 7.50
C ARG A 436 -17.11 -15.46 6.03
N PRO A 437 -18.15 -16.03 5.42
CA PRO A 437 -18.48 -15.81 4.01
C PRO A 437 -18.89 -14.35 3.72
N VAL A 438 -19.39 -13.62 4.72
CA VAL A 438 -19.66 -12.19 4.59
C VAL A 438 -18.36 -11.42 4.53
N LEU A 439 -17.42 -11.72 5.44
CA LEU A 439 -16.12 -11.02 5.53
C LEU A 439 -15.22 -11.34 4.33
N GLU A 440 -15.26 -12.56 3.79
CA GLU A 440 -14.56 -12.94 2.55
C GLU A 440 -14.98 -12.06 1.35
N ARG A 441 -16.21 -11.55 1.34
CA ARG A 441 -16.71 -10.62 0.33
C ARG A 441 -16.39 -9.15 0.63
N LYS A 442 -15.93 -8.85 1.83
CA LYS A 442 -15.68 -7.48 2.30
C LYS A 442 -14.21 -7.15 2.47
N ALA A 443 -13.35 -8.13 2.69
CA ALA A 443 -11.93 -7.88 2.99
C ALA A 443 -11.00 -8.78 2.19
N GLY A 444 -9.82 -8.26 1.88
CA GLY A 444 -8.75 -9.04 1.25
C GLY A 444 -8.06 -9.99 2.23
N ARG A 445 -7.98 -9.62 3.52
CA ARG A 445 -7.37 -10.43 4.58
C ARG A 445 -8.36 -10.60 5.73
N VAL A 446 -8.73 -11.85 6.03
CA VAL A 446 -9.57 -12.21 7.17
C VAL A 446 -8.68 -12.81 8.26
N LEU A 447 -8.73 -12.25 9.46
CA LEU A 447 -7.93 -12.66 10.61
C LEU A 447 -8.81 -13.28 11.70
N VAL A 448 -8.20 -14.16 12.49
CA VAL A 448 -8.80 -14.69 13.73
C VAL A 448 -7.83 -14.46 14.88
N ASN A 449 -8.33 -13.86 15.97
CA ASN A 449 -7.63 -13.68 17.23
C ASN A 449 -6.29 -12.91 17.13
N GLY A 450 -6.15 -12.01 16.15
CA GLY A 450 -5.01 -11.12 15.96
C GLY A 450 -5.46 -9.69 15.72
N PHE A 451 -4.55 -8.74 15.86
CA PHE A 451 -4.79 -7.36 15.46
C PHE A 451 -4.22 -7.13 14.06
N PRO A 452 -4.93 -6.37 13.19
CA PRO A 452 -4.57 -6.30 11.77
C PRO A 452 -3.37 -5.39 11.47
N THR A 453 -2.96 -4.54 12.42
CA THR A 453 -1.87 -3.57 12.22
C THR A 453 -0.56 -4.29 11.93
N GLY A 454 0.02 -3.96 10.77
CA GLY A 454 1.16 -4.66 10.20
C GLY A 454 0.78 -5.71 9.15
N VAL A 455 1.70 -5.93 8.21
CA VAL A 455 1.52 -6.85 7.07
C VAL A 455 2.80 -7.65 6.89
N GLU A 456 2.71 -8.97 6.96
CA GLU A 456 3.81 -9.87 6.65
C GLU A 456 4.05 -9.92 5.13
N VAL A 457 5.31 -10.05 4.71
CA VAL A 457 5.69 -10.11 3.31
C VAL A 457 6.01 -11.56 2.93
N VAL A 458 4.99 -12.27 2.46
CA VAL A 458 5.07 -13.70 2.09
C VAL A 458 4.21 -13.99 0.86
N ASP A 459 4.40 -15.15 0.25
CA ASP A 459 3.70 -15.56 -0.98
C ASP A 459 2.18 -15.58 -0.85
N SER A 460 1.66 -15.97 0.30
CA SER A 460 0.21 -16.10 0.56
C SER A 460 -0.45 -14.81 1.07
N MET A 461 0.27 -13.70 1.17
CA MET A 461 -0.31 -12.46 1.65
C MET A 461 -1.20 -11.81 0.60
N VAL A 462 -2.37 -11.35 1.06
CA VAL A 462 -3.22 -10.45 0.30
C VAL A 462 -3.37 -9.13 1.07
N HIS A 463 -2.85 -8.06 0.49
CA HIS A 463 -3.04 -6.68 0.93
C HIS A 463 -3.74 -5.92 -0.18
N GLY A 464 -5.03 -5.80 -0.05
CA GLY A 464 -5.98 -5.31 -1.03
C GLY A 464 -7.39 -5.59 -0.54
N GLY A 465 -8.38 -5.57 -1.41
CA GLY A 465 -9.77 -5.87 -1.04
C GLY A 465 -10.75 -5.22 -2.02
N PRO A 466 -12.05 -5.40 -1.81
CA PRO A 466 -13.05 -4.73 -2.62
C PRO A 466 -12.99 -3.20 -2.45
N TYR A 467 -13.51 -2.47 -3.45
CA TYR A 467 -13.62 -1.00 -3.36
C TYR A 467 -14.45 -0.57 -2.12
N PRO A 468 -14.05 0.44 -1.34
CA PRO A 468 -12.99 1.42 -1.63
C PRO A 468 -11.59 1.05 -1.15
N ALA A 469 -11.36 -0.11 -0.50
CA ALA A 469 -10.03 -0.46 0.00
C ALA A 469 -9.00 -0.57 -1.14
N SER A 470 -9.39 -1.13 -2.28
CA SER A 470 -8.58 -1.06 -3.49
C SER A 470 -9.44 -0.87 -4.74
N THR A 471 -8.81 -0.41 -5.83
CA THR A 471 -9.47 -0.25 -7.13
C THR A 471 -9.54 -1.54 -7.93
N ASN A 472 -8.77 -2.58 -7.54
CA ASN A 472 -8.75 -3.87 -8.21
C ASN A 472 -8.73 -5.00 -7.18
N PHE A 473 -9.91 -5.59 -6.93
CA PHE A 473 -10.09 -6.65 -5.93
C PHE A 473 -9.43 -8.00 -6.31
N GLY A 474 -8.99 -8.17 -7.55
CA GLY A 474 -8.25 -9.35 -8.02
C GLY A 474 -6.73 -9.23 -7.84
N ALA A 475 -6.25 -8.11 -7.28
CA ALA A 475 -4.84 -7.85 -7.07
C ALA A 475 -4.50 -7.70 -5.58
N THR A 476 -3.21 -7.81 -5.28
CA THR A 476 -2.62 -7.49 -3.98
C THR A 476 -1.47 -6.52 -4.16
N SER A 477 -1.22 -5.67 -3.17
CA SER A 477 -0.04 -4.77 -3.17
C SER A 477 1.17 -5.38 -2.46
N VAL A 478 1.00 -6.40 -1.61
CA VAL A 478 2.06 -7.05 -0.83
C VAL A 478 2.18 -8.53 -1.20
N GLY A 479 3.39 -9.07 -1.05
CA GLY A 479 3.71 -10.45 -1.37
C GLY A 479 4.02 -10.68 -2.84
N THR A 480 4.50 -11.87 -3.20
CA THR A 480 5.00 -12.16 -4.56
C THR A 480 3.90 -12.13 -5.62
N MET A 481 2.65 -12.39 -5.24
CA MET A 481 1.52 -12.27 -6.17
C MET A 481 1.31 -10.84 -6.69
N SER A 482 1.87 -9.83 -6.01
CA SER A 482 1.76 -8.43 -6.45
C SER A 482 2.44 -8.16 -7.80
N ILE A 483 3.36 -9.01 -8.24
CA ILE A 483 3.98 -8.98 -9.57
C ILE A 483 2.92 -9.09 -10.70
N ARG A 484 1.82 -9.80 -10.47
CA ARG A 484 0.76 -10.03 -11.45
C ARG A 484 0.07 -8.75 -11.92
N ARG A 485 0.16 -7.68 -11.14
CA ARG A 485 -0.35 -6.35 -11.52
C ARG A 485 0.32 -5.80 -12.78
N PHE A 486 1.54 -6.20 -13.03
CA PHE A 486 2.40 -5.66 -14.10
C PHE A 486 2.70 -6.68 -15.20
N LEU A 487 1.91 -7.74 -15.24
CA LEU A 487 2.01 -8.80 -16.24
C LEU A 487 0.70 -8.96 -17.00
N ARG A 488 0.81 -9.40 -18.23
CA ARG A 488 -0.34 -9.81 -19.06
C ARG A 488 -0.04 -11.13 -19.77
N PRO A 489 -1.04 -12.00 -20.00
CA PRO A 489 -0.85 -13.22 -20.77
C PRO A 489 -0.66 -12.90 -22.25
N VAL A 490 0.26 -13.64 -22.89
CA VAL A 490 0.45 -13.66 -24.33
C VAL A 490 0.44 -15.11 -24.80
N ALA A 491 -0.43 -15.41 -25.77
CA ALA A 491 -0.50 -16.72 -26.39
C ALA A 491 0.24 -16.73 -27.75
N TYR A 492 1.05 -17.75 -27.98
CA TYR A 492 1.78 -18.01 -29.21
C TYR A 492 1.17 -19.25 -29.88
N GLN A 493 0.71 -19.10 -31.09
CA GLN A 493 0.10 -20.20 -31.86
C GLN A 493 1.02 -20.57 -33.04
N ASN A 494 1.36 -21.84 -33.12
CA ASN A 494 2.26 -22.39 -34.16
C ASN A 494 3.60 -21.63 -34.23
N MET A 495 4.09 -21.07 -33.10
CA MET A 495 5.33 -20.32 -33.08
C MET A 495 6.52 -21.27 -33.09
N PRO A 496 7.47 -21.12 -34.04
CA PRO A 496 8.72 -21.86 -34.00
C PRO A 496 9.48 -21.62 -32.70
N GLU A 497 10.19 -22.63 -32.20
CA GLU A 497 10.92 -22.53 -30.92
C GLU A 497 11.93 -21.38 -30.92
N ASP A 498 12.61 -21.16 -32.03
CA ASP A 498 13.60 -20.08 -32.19
C ASP A 498 13.02 -18.66 -32.08
N LEU A 499 11.68 -18.49 -32.13
CA LEU A 499 10.97 -17.22 -31.99
C LEU A 499 10.28 -17.10 -30.65
N LEU A 500 10.25 -18.13 -29.81
CA LEU A 500 9.69 -18.06 -28.47
C LEU A 500 10.58 -17.23 -27.55
N PRO A 501 10.01 -16.53 -26.57
CA PRO A 501 10.81 -15.88 -25.53
C PRO A 501 11.71 -16.89 -24.81
N GLU A 502 12.97 -16.49 -24.50
CA GLU A 502 13.90 -17.33 -23.73
C GLU A 502 13.28 -17.85 -22.43
N ASP A 503 12.52 -17.01 -21.75
CA ASP A 503 11.78 -17.36 -20.53
C ASP A 503 10.78 -18.51 -20.72
N PHE A 504 10.43 -18.86 -21.95
CA PHE A 504 9.57 -20.02 -22.22
C PHE A 504 10.36 -21.33 -22.27
N LEU A 505 11.61 -21.26 -22.72
CA LEU A 505 12.49 -22.42 -22.92
C LEU A 505 13.32 -22.76 -21.66
N ALA A 506 13.48 -21.79 -20.71
CA ALA A 506 14.37 -21.89 -19.54
C ALA A 506 13.75 -22.57 -18.30
#